data_7c077a6f4ff61bb82b3458e2eaa87318
#
_entry.id   7c077a6f4ff61bb82b3458e2eaa87318
#
_cell.length_a   1.000
_cell.length_b   1.000
_cell.length_c   1.000
_cell.angle_alpha   90.00
_cell.angle_beta   90.00
_cell.angle_gamma   90.00
#
_symmetry.space_group_name_H-M   'P 1'
#
loop_
_entity.id
_entity.type
_entity.pdbx_description
1 polymer ?
#
loop_
_entity_poly.entity_id
_entity_poly.type
_entity_poly.pdbx_seq_one_letter_code
_entity_poly.pdbx_strand_id
1 'polypeptide(L)'
;MRPHPNGQSLFLEKINTVTTKINKIIKKNETFVSQYNDDFKDAVRFSVIDYGATVGTAKEMETKFSETIRVASQGYKLEAYMHGPYLEVNPEHRIFFIETPSPRLSKANLLKAYESQYTEHVYTITAT
;
A
#
# COMPACT_ATOMS: atom_id res chain seq x y z
N MET A 1 -19.94 -27.08 6.23
CA MET A 1 -19.74 -26.53 7.58
C MET A 1 -20.50 -25.23 7.71
N ARG A 2 -21.41 -25.12 8.67
CA ARG A 2 -22.15 -23.88 8.89
C ARG A 2 -21.26 -22.90 9.64
N PRO A 3 -21.16 -21.62 9.21
CA PRO A 3 -20.42 -20.64 9.97
C PRO A 3 -21.04 -20.45 11.37
N HIS A 4 -20.19 -20.21 12.36
CA HIS A 4 -20.64 -19.97 13.73
C HIS A 4 -21.46 -18.67 13.76
N PRO A 5 -22.66 -18.64 14.40
CA PRO A 5 -23.52 -17.45 14.40
C PRO A 5 -22.82 -16.18 14.90
N ASN A 6 -21.96 -16.31 15.92
CA ASN A 6 -21.20 -15.19 16.47
C ASN A 6 -20.14 -14.66 15.48
N GLY A 7 -19.53 -15.55 14.66
CA GLY A 7 -18.57 -15.16 13.63
C GLY A 7 -19.22 -14.38 12.50
N GLN A 8 -20.42 -14.76 12.09
CA GLN A 8 -21.19 -14.06 11.07
C GLN A 8 -21.62 -12.66 11.53
N SER A 9 -22.11 -12.55 12.78
CA SER A 9 -22.48 -11.27 13.38
C SER A 9 -21.28 -10.33 13.49
N LEU A 10 -20.12 -10.84 13.91
CA LEU A 10 -18.89 -10.06 13.99
C LEU A 10 -18.42 -9.56 12.62
N PHE A 11 -18.55 -10.40 11.59
CA PHE A 11 -18.22 -10.04 10.21
C PHE A 11 -19.09 -8.88 9.71
N LEU A 12 -20.40 -8.95 9.93
CA LEU A 12 -21.34 -7.89 9.58
C LEU A 12 -21.06 -6.57 10.32
N GLU A 13 -20.71 -6.64 11.59
CA GLU A 13 -20.31 -5.47 12.37
C GLU A 13 -19.05 -4.81 11.79
N LYS A 14 -18.07 -5.59 11.39
CA LYS A 14 -16.84 -5.07 10.77
C LYS A 14 -17.14 -4.38 9.44
N ILE A 15 -18.00 -4.96 8.61
CA ILE A 15 -18.43 -4.35 7.35
C ILE A 15 -19.14 -3.02 7.61
N ASN A 16 -20.08 -2.97 8.57
CA ASN A 16 -20.78 -1.76 8.94
C ASN A 16 -19.80 -0.68 9.44
N THR A 17 -18.83 -1.05 10.26
CA THR A 17 -17.81 -0.12 10.75
C THR A 17 -17.01 0.49 9.60
N VAL A 18 -16.57 -0.32 8.65
CA VAL A 18 -15.86 0.18 7.46
C VAL A 18 -16.74 1.11 6.64
N THR A 19 -18.00 0.72 6.41
CA THR A 19 -18.96 1.52 5.64
C THR A 19 -19.17 2.91 6.24
N THR A 20 -19.27 3.00 7.57
CA THR A 20 -19.42 4.30 8.25
C THR A 20 -18.18 5.19 8.18
N LYS A 21 -17.02 4.60 7.91
CA LYS A 21 -15.75 5.32 7.81
C LYS A 21 -15.35 5.72 6.39
N ILE A 22 -16.09 5.30 5.37
CA ILE A 22 -15.72 5.53 3.98
C ILE A 22 -15.48 7.02 3.67
N ASN A 23 -16.38 7.89 4.10
CA ASN A 23 -16.25 9.33 3.87
C ASN A 23 -14.97 9.91 4.51
N LYS A 24 -14.62 9.43 5.69
CA LYS A 24 -13.39 9.83 6.37
C LYS A 24 -12.15 9.35 5.63
N ILE A 25 -12.19 8.13 5.09
CA ILE A 25 -11.11 7.55 4.28
C ILE A 25 -10.92 8.36 3.00
N ILE A 26 -12.00 8.69 2.31
CA ILE A 26 -11.96 9.53 1.10
C ILE A 26 -11.30 10.88 1.39
N LYS A 27 -11.73 11.55 2.47
CA LYS A 27 -11.14 12.82 2.88
C LYS A 27 -9.64 12.73 3.20
N LYS A 28 -9.24 11.68 3.90
CA LYS A 28 -7.82 11.44 4.19
C LYS A 28 -7.01 11.23 2.92
N ASN A 29 -7.56 10.49 1.96
CA ASN A 29 -6.90 10.26 0.67
C ASN A 29 -6.78 11.56 -0.14
N GLU A 30 -7.82 12.36 -0.19
CA GLU A 30 -7.77 13.66 -0.86
C GLU A 30 -6.71 14.58 -0.25
N THR A 31 -6.62 14.63 1.06
CA THR A 31 -5.59 15.40 1.78
C THR A 31 -4.19 14.86 1.48
N PHE A 32 -4.01 13.55 1.50
CA PHE A 32 -2.73 12.92 1.18
C PHE A 32 -2.29 13.22 -0.26
N VAL A 33 -3.17 13.03 -1.22
CA VAL A 33 -2.86 13.32 -2.63
C VAL A 33 -2.55 14.80 -2.83
N SER A 34 -3.30 15.71 -2.21
CA SER A 34 -3.03 17.14 -2.29
C SER A 34 -1.68 17.51 -1.69
N GLN A 35 -1.31 16.88 -0.57
CA GLN A 35 -0.03 17.13 0.09
C GLN A 35 1.16 16.70 -0.76
N TYR A 36 1.05 15.59 -1.48
CA TYR A 36 2.13 15.01 -2.28
C TYR A 36 1.92 15.15 -3.79
N ASN A 37 1.04 16.04 -4.21
CA ASN A 37 0.71 16.20 -5.63
C ASN A 37 1.94 16.46 -6.49
N ASP A 38 2.86 17.29 -6.03
CA ASP A 38 4.08 17.59 -6.79
C ASP A 38 4.98 16.36 -6.92
N ASP A 39 5.02 15.50 -5.89
CA ASP A 39 5.79 14.26 -5.93
C ASP A 39 5.21 13.25 -6.94
N PHE A 40 3.88 13.20 -7.06
CA PHE A 40 3.20 12.23 -7.92
C PHE A 40 3.07 12.70 -9.37
N LYS A 41 2.94 14.00 -9.57
CA LYS A 41 2.74 14.62 -10.88
C LYS A 41 3.84 14.29 -11.88
N ASP A 42 5.09 14.29 -11.44
CA ASP A 42 6.25 14.02 -12.27
C ASP A 42 6.80 12.60 -12.10
N ALA A 43 6.04 11.72 -11.45
CA ALA A 43 6.47 10.36 -11.22
C ALA A 43 6.57 9.56 -12.52
N VAL A 44 7.66 8.83 -12.67
CA VAL A 44 7.92 7.97 -13.83
C VAL A 44 7.75 6.49 -13.50
N ARG A 45 7.75 6.14 -12.21
CA ARG A 45 7.62 4.76 -11.76
C ARG A 45 7.06 4.68 -10.35
N PHE A 46 6.13 3.76 -10.14
CA PHE A 46 5.58 3.40 -8.84
C PHE A 46 5.83 1.93 -8.51
N SER A 47 6.16 1.66 -7.28
CA SER A 47 6.15 0.30 -6.73
C SER A 47 5.24 0.27 -5.51
N VAL A 48 4.45 -0.77 -5.39
CA VAL A 48 3.56 -0.98 -4.25
C VAL A 48 3.93 -2.31 -3.61
N ILE A 49 4.24 -2.29 -2.33
CA ILE A 49 4.73 -3.45 -1.59
C ILE A 49 3.74 -3.78 -0.48
N ASP A 50 3.30 -5.01 -0.42
CA ASP A 50 2.40 -5.50 0.61
C ASP A 50 2.84 -6.85 1.20
N TYR A 51 2.14 -7.27 2.24
CA TYR A 51 2.34 -8.58 2.86
C TYR A 51 1.09 -9.00 3.63
N GLY A 52 0.96 -10.32 3.84
CA GLY A 52 -0.16 -10.86 4.61
C GLY A 52 -1.50 -10.73 3.90
N ALA A 53 -2.50 -10.24 4.60
CA ALA A 53 -3.88 -10.17 4.11
C ALA A 53 -4.10 -9.15 2.99
N THR A 54 -3.15 -8.26 2.74
CA THR A 54 -3.27 -7.17 1.76
C THR A 54 -2.63 -7.48 0.40
N VAL A 55 -2.19 -8.72 0.19
CA VAL A 55 -1.46 -9.13 -1.04
C VAL A 55 -2.19 -8.77 -2.33
N GLY A 56 -3.52 -8.83 -2.36
CA GLY A 56 -4.30 -8.43 -3.53
C GLY A 56 -4.33 -6.91 -3.76
N THR A 57 -4.12 -6.12 -2.74
CA THR A 57 -4.19 -4.65 -2.81
C THR A 57 -3.06 -4.06 -3.64
N ALA A 58 -1.84 -4.56 -3.49
CA ALA A 58 -0.72 -4.08 -4.31
C ALA A 58 -0.95 -4.33 -5.80
N LYS A 59 -1.49 -5.49 -6.15
CA LYS A 59 -1.82 -5.81 -7.55
C LYS A 59 -2.95 -4.94 -8.09
N GLU A 60 -3.95 -4.64 -7.28
CA GLU A 60 -5.02 -3.73 -7.68
C GLU A 60 -4.48 -2.31 -7.89
N MET A 61 -3.62 -1.82 -7.01
CA MET A 61 -2.98 -0.51 -7.17
C MET A 61 -2.11 -0.46 -8.43
N GLU A 62 -1.36 -1.51 -8.74
CA GLU A 62 -0.60 -1.63 -10.00
C GLU A 62 -1.51 -1.39 -11.20
N THR A 63 -2.62 -2.11 -11.24
CA THR A 63 -3.60 -2.00 -12.32
C THR A 63 -4.18 -0.58 -12.41
N LYS A 64 -4.60 -0.02 -11.28
CA LYS A 64 -5.18 1.33 -11.24
C LYS A 64 -4.19 2.41 -11.67
N PHE A 65 -2.95 2.34 -11.24
CA PHE A 65 -1.94 3.29 -11.68
C PHE A 65 -1.67 3.18 -13.18
N SER A 66 -1.60 1.96 -13.71
CA SER A 66 -1.40 1.74 -15.15
C SER A 66 -2.56 2.25 -15.99
N GLU A 67 -3.79 2.02 -15.53
CA GLU A 67 -5.00 2.42 -16.25
C GLU A 67 -5.25 3.93 -16.20
N THR A 68 -5.04 4.55 -15.04
CA THR A 68 -5.47 5.94 -14.78
C THR A 68 -4.36 6.95 -15.01
N ILE A 69 -3.16 6.66 -14.53
CA ILE A 69 -2.03 7.58 -14.60
C ILE A 69 -1.12 7.26 -15.78
N ARG A 70 -1.18 6.04 -16.28
CA ARG A 70 -0.37 5.54 -17.40
C ARG A 70 1.14 5.62 -17.16
N VAL A 71 1.53 5.38 -15.91
CA VAL A 71 2.92 5.35 -15.47
C VAL A 71 3.30 3.91 -15.16
N ALA A 72 4.55 3.55 -15.40
CA ALA A 72 5.07 2.23 -15.06
C ALA A 72 4.85 1.96 -13.57
N SER A 73 4.10 0.92 -13.26
CA SER A 73 3.77 0.55 -11.88
C SER A 73 3.83 -0.95 -11.69
N GLN A 74 4.21 -1.38 -10.51
CA GLN A 74 4.29 -2.80 -10.19
C GLN A 74 3.96 -3.05 -8.72
N GLY A 75 3.11 -4.05 -8.49
CA GLY A 75 2.76 -4.53 -7.16
C GLY A 75 3.58 -5.76 -6.80
N TYR A 76 4.16 -5.77 -5.61
CA TYR A 76 5.00 -6.86 -5.12
C TYR A 76 4.55 -7.34 -3.75
N LYS A 77 4.68 -8.63 -3.52
CA LYS A 77 4.78 -9.14 -2.16
C LYS A 77 6.14 -8.74 -1.58
N LEU A 78 6.19 -8.43 -0.30
CA LEU A 78 7.41 -8.03 0.39
C LEU A 78 8.60 -8.98 0.10
N GLU A 79 8.37 -10.29 0.23
CA GLU A 79 9.42 -11.28 0.00
C GLU A 79 9.91 -11.26 -1.46
N ALA A 80 8.99 -11.15 -2.43
CA ALA A 80 9.37 -11.07 -3.83
C ALA A 80 10.18 -9.81 -4.16
N TYR A 81 9.80 -8.68 -3.57
CA TYR A 81 10.54 -7.43 -3.74
C TYR A 81 11.97 -7.53 -3.20
N MET A 82 12.15 -8.22 -2.08
CA MET A 82 13.47 -8.42 -1.46
C MET A 82 14.38 -9.38 -2.22
N HIS A 83 13.88 -10.11 -3.21
CA HIS A 83 14.68 -11.02 -4.03
C HIS A 83 15.40 -10.37 -5.20
N GLY A 84 15.24 -9.08 -5.43
CA GLY A 84 15.92 -8.40 -6.51
C GLY A 84 15.42 -6.99 -6.78
N PRO A 85 14.11 -6.77 -6.94
CA PRO A 85 13.56 -5.45 -7.28
C PRO A 85 13.99 -4.31 -6.35
N TYR A 86 14.24 -4.58 -5.07
CA TYR A 86 14.67 -3.56 -4.12
C TYR A 86 16.01 -2.90 -4.50
N LEU A 87 16.82 -3.56 -5.32
CA LEU A 87 18.09 -3.03 -5.80
C LEU A 87 17.92 -2.00 -6.93
N GLU A 88 16.74 -1.95 -7.53
CA GLU A 88 16.45 -1.04 -8.64
C GLU A 88 16.11 0.39 -8.20
N VAL A 89 16.05 0.62 -6.89
CA VAL A 89 15.65 1.91 -6.34
C VAL A 89 16.58 3.05 -6.79
N ASN A 90 15.98 4.17 -7.14
CA ASN A 90 16.68 5.39 -7.53
C ASN A 90 15.88 6.62 -7.04
N PRO A 91 16.43 7.84 -7.10
CA PRO A 91 15.78 9.03 -6.55
C PRO A 91 14.39 9.35 -7.12
N GLU A 92 14.07 8.90 -8.32
CA GLU A 92 12.77 9.15 -8.95
C GLU A 92 11.72 8.09 -8.62
N HIS A 93 12.10 7.03 -7.96
CA HIS A 93 11.24 5.92 -7.62
C HIS A 93 10.25 6.31 -6.50
N ARG A 94 8.96 6.10 -6.72
CA ARG A 94 7.90 6.29 -5.72
C ARG A 94 7.48 4.93 -5.20
N ILE A 95 7.61 4.72 -3.88
CA ILE A 95 7.42 3.41 -3.26
C ILE A 95 6.35 3.52 -2.18
N PHE A 96 5.31 2.71 -2.31
CA PHE A 96 4.24 2.60 -1.33
C PHE A 96 4.35 1.28 -0.57
N PHE A 97 4.32 1.37 0.75
CA PHE A 97 4.22 0.21 1.64
C PHE A 97 2.81 0.16 2.21
N ILE A 98 2.12 -0.96 1.98
CA ILE A 98 0.83 -1.23 2.62
C ILE A 98 1.11 -2.08 3.84
N GLU A 99 0.88 -1.51 5.02
CA GLU A 99 1.25 -2.13 6.29
C GLU A 99 0.03 -2.56 7.09
N THR A 100 0.10 -3.80 7.56
CA THR A 100 -0.85 -4.37 8.50
C THR A 100 -0.10 -4.93 9.70
N PRO A 101 -0.75 -5.03 10.89
CA PRO A 101 -0.12 -5.69 12.04
C PRO A 101 0.28 -7.12 11.69
N SER A 102 1.58 -7.42 11.77
CA SER A 102 2.14 -8.70 11.35
C SER A 102 3.57 -8.84 11.89
N PRO A 103 4.06 -10.06 12.14
CA PRO A 103 5.48 -10.29 12.42
C PRO A 103 6.42 -9.80 11.31
N ARG A 104 5.91 -9.60 10.10
CA ARG A 104 6.68 -9.12 8.96
C ARG A 104 6.89 -7.60 8.96
N LEU A 105 6.23 -6.88 9.85
CA LEU A 105 6.36 -5.42 9.94
C LEU A 105 7.82 -4.99 10.18
N SER A 106 8.57 -5.74 10.98
CA SER A 106 9.99 -5.45 11.23
C SER A 106 10.84 -5.52 9.96
N LYS A 107 10.59 -6.50 9.10
CA LYS A 107 11.25 -6.60 7.78
C LYS A 107 10.87 -5.43 6.88
N ALA A 108 9.59 -5.07 6.85
CA ALA A 108 9.13 -3.93 6.07
C ALA A 108 9.79 -2.63 6.53
N ASN A 109 9.94 -2.43 7.83
CA ASN A 109 10.60 -1.25 8.38
C ASN A 109 12.09 -1.18 8.02
N LEU A 110 12.79 -2.32 8.03
CA LEU A 110 14.19 -2.39 7.59
C LEU A 110 14.33 -2.06 6.10
N LEU A 111 13.43 -2.58 5.27
CA LEU A 111 13.41 -2.30 3.85
C LEU A 111 13.11 -0.81 3.58
N LYS A 112 12.15 -0.22 4.28
CA LYS A 112 11.87 1.21 4.16
C LYS A 112 13.08 2.07 4.51
N ALA A 113 13.79 1.71 5.58
CA ALA A 113 15.00 2.42 5.97
C ALA A 113 16.09 2.33 4.89
N TYR A 114 16.25 1.17 4.27
CA TYR A 114 17.16 0.98 3.16
C TYR A 114 16.77 1.84 1.94
N GLU A 115 15.51 1.74 1.51
CA GLU A 115 15.02 2.46 0.32
C GLU A 115 15.09 3.98 0.52
N SER A 116 14.87 4.45 1.73
CA SER A 116 14.92 5.88 2.07
C SER A 116 16.30 6.51 1.94
N GLN A 117 17.36 5.70 1.80
CA GLN A 117 18.70 6.19 1.49
C GLN A 117 18.85 6.62 0.03
N TYR A 118 17.99 6.14 -0.84
CA TYR A 118 18.07 6.32 -2.30
C TYR A 118 16.95 7.18 -2.87
N THR A 119 15.81 7.26 -2.20
CA THR A 119 14.68 8.08 -2.61
C THR A 119 14.00 8.73 -1.41
N GLU A 120 13.54 9.95 -1.59
CA GLU A 120 12.70 10.65 -0.59
C GLU A 120 11.22 10.25 -0.71
N HIS A 121 10.85 9.50 -1.73
CA HIS A 121 9.46 9.19 -2.09
C HIS A 121 9.05 7.81 -1.59
N VAL A 122 9.13 7.59 -0.29
CA VAL A 122 8.68 6.38 0.39
C VAL A 122 7.45 6.70 1.23
N TYR A 123 6.34 6.05 0.95
CA TYR A 123 5.05 6.32 1.58
C TYR A 123 4.49 5.08 2.25
N THR A 124 3.77 5.27 3.35
CA THR A 124 3.14 4.19 4.09
C THR A 124 1.63 4.37 4.12
N ILE A 125 0.91 3.31 3.79
CA ILE A 125 -0.53 3.20 3.93
C ILE A 125 -0.82 2.19 5.04
N THR A 126 -1.50 2.62 6.07
CA THR A 126 -1.85 1.77 7.22
C THR A 126 -3.32 1.94 7.59
N ALA A 127 -3.90 0.88 8.14
CA ALA A 127 -5.30 0.87 8.57
C ALA A 127 -5.56 1.54 9.92
N THR A 128 -4.53 1.97 10.61
CA THR A 128 -4.64 2.61 11.93
C THR A 128 -4.77 4.13 11.87
#